data_262231ba83f081195bd30836b80b319f
#
_entry.id   262231ba83f081195bd30836b80b319f
#
_cell.length_a   1.000
_cell.length_b   1.000
_cell.length_c   1.000
_cell.angle_alpha   90.00
_cell.angle_beta   90.00
_cell.angle_gamma   90.00
#
_symmetry.space_group_name_H-M   'P 1'
#
loop_
_entity.id
_entity.type
_entity.pdbx_description
1 polymer ?
#
loop_
_entity_poly.entity_id
_entity_poly.type
_entity_poly.pdbx_seq_one_letter_code
_entity_poly.pdbx_strand_id
1 'polypeptide(L)'
;MRVGRAGLLLCLALLAAPRAPGADYWTYQYKQIDVTVAGSSGYARLVARNADRLGTALTRVLNFRSEARLPTHIFVLPDAEIVKLLGAGSTATYSTTGYDTTVIASAGRGEDDRYWGVYFGYVGSLLAGEGALRYPYWFRLGVPELFASTEFDSHRIRTGGIAAGYAYTVADGKLIPLRTLLALEEQDPRLQTAAFADMYAAQSWFLTREVLVEGRHRDEFDRYLTLLSAGRSERAAFAASFSVSYEDLDRMLRDDRRAPAHVYVLPSPADERPDAVPPRRLPAPEVAARLAAAYLAAGHRAEALRLAGEALAADPADETALCTAIDAQLLNWNYPAVLAAVNALVAHGRPSPRALAERAAAVVVLASAVSAGHADLGVDAPTLLRHAREDYRAALAADAEDLRSWAGLAGLYGAARDVAAARELLPAATQAFDRHPRNANLAYALAHMCAQTQQWDCAAKFAAAWRDNALTAASRADAVAFEAHLSAYRTRLASAAPAGAPPPAADHPAPAPASR
;
A
#
# COMPACT_ATOMS: atom_id res chain seq x y z
N MET A 1 -62.91 -7.90 2.59
CA MET A 1 -62.16 -8.45 3.72
C MET A 1 -60.80 -7.77 3.78
N ARG A 2 -60.54 -7.04 4.83
CA ARG A 2 -59.29 -6.30 5.09
C ARG A 2 -58.29 -7.25 5.72
N VAL A 3 -57.12 -7.45 5.13
CA VAL A 3 -55.99 -8.14 5.74
C VAL A 3 -54.93 -7.13 6.09
N GLY A 4 -54.62 -7.09 7.37
CA GLY A 4 -53.77 -6.06 8.00
C GLY A 4 -52.30 -6.26 7.73
N ARG A 5 -51.61 -5.11 7.61
CA ARG A 5 -50.16 -5.00 7.68
C ARG A 5 -49.70 -5.23 9.12
N ALA A 6 -49.04 -6.36 9.37
CA ALA A 6 -48.29 -6.57 10.58
C ALA A 6 -46.82 -6.25 10.26
N GLY A 7 -46.37 -5.07 10.70
CA GLY A 7 -44.96 -4.70 10.67
C GLY A 7 -44.19 -5.48 11.72
N LEU A 8 -43.22 -6.27 11.30
CA LEU A 8 -42.29 -6.94 12.20
C LEU A 8 -41.14 -5.97 12.50
N LEU A 9 -41.32 -5.18 13.58
CA LEU A 9 -40.24 -4.44 14.23
C LEU A 9 -39.36 -5.44 14.98
N LEU A 10 -38.28 -5.85 14.36
CA LEU A 10 -37.24 -6.63 15.04
C LEU A 10 -36.40 -5.64 15.86
N CYS A 11 -36.77 -5.42 17.15
CA CYS A 11 -35.93 -4.76 18.13
C CYS A 11 -34.71 -5.65 18.43
N LEU A 12 -33.60 -5.46 17.71
CA LEU A 12 -32.30 -5.91 18.16
C LEU A 12 -31.87 -4.98 19.29
N ALA A 13 -32.19 -5.38 20.53
CA ALA A 13 -31.55 -4.83 21.72
C ALA A 13 -30.09 -5.32 21.72
N LEU A 14 -29.21 -4.55 21.08
CA LEU A 14 -27.77 -4.69 21.23
C LEU A 14 -27.44 -4.37 22.68
N LEU A 15 -27.15 -5.40 23.47
CA LEU A 15 -26.49 -5.30 24.76
C LEU A 15 -25.16 -4.59 24.53
N ALA A 16 -25.13 -3.29 24.77
CA ALA A 16 -23.90 -2.50 24.84
C ALA A 16 -23.10 -3.07 26.02
N ALA A 17 -22.14 -3.93 25.73
CA ALA A 17 -21.14 -4.30 26.71
C ALA A 17 -20.50 -3.02 27.24
N PRO A 18 -20.34 -2.84 28.58
CA PRO A 18 -19.70 -1.67 29.13
C PRO A 18 -18.28 -1.59 28.57
N ARG A 19 -18.02 -0.59 27.72
CA ARG A 19 -16.66 -0.27 27.30
C ARG A 19 -15.87 0.04 28.58
N ALA A 20 -14.71 -0.59 28.74
CA ALA A 20 -13.68 -0.11 29.65
C ALA A 20 -13.51 1.41 29.42
N PRO A 21 -13.21 2.24 30.45
CA PRO A 21 -13.06 3.68 30.30
C PRO A 21 -12.11 3.92 29.13
N GLY A 22 -12.68 4.39 28.02
CA GLY A 22 -12.03 4.35 26.72
C GLY A 22 -10.83 5.29 26.71
N ALA A 23 -9.73 4.83 26.18
CA ALA A 23 -8.63 5.72 25.83
C ALA A 23 -9.15 6.86 24.94
N ASP A 24 -8.75 8.09 25.26
CA ASP A 24 -9.05 9.21 24.40
C ASP A 24 -8.31 9.04 23.08
N TYR A 25 -9.03 9.12 21.99
CA TYR A 25 -8.44 9.08 20.66
C TYR A 25 -8.28 10.50 20.11
N TRP A 26 -7.13 10.74 19.51
CA TRP A 26 -6.77 12.01 18.89
C TRP A 26 -6.38 11.77 17.44
N THR A 27 -6.73 12.71 16.56
CA THR A 27 -6.26 12.75 15.17
C THR A 27 -5.46 14.00 14.91
N TYR A 28 -4.48 13.85 14.03
CA TYR A 28 -3.68 14.95 13.52
C TYR A 28 -3.22 14.67 12.11
N GLN A 29 -3.45 15.62 11.22
CA GLN A 29 -2.99 15.56 9.85
C GLN A 29 -1.79 16.48 9.65
N TYR A 30 -0.71 15.93 9.13
CA TYR A 30 0.49 16.68 8.77
C TYR A 30 0.95 16.27 7.37
N LYS A 31 0.84 17.17 6.39
CA LYS A 31 1.08 16.87 4.97
C LYS A 31 0.21 15.67 4.51
N GLN A 32 0.85 14.61 4.03
CA GLN A 32 0.19 13.39 3.58
C GLN A 32 0.06 12.32 4.68
N ILE A 33 0.36 12.66 5.93
CA ILE A 33 0.30 11.74 7.06
C ILE A 33 -0.90 12.10 7.92
N ASP A 34 -1.85 11.19 8.04
CA ASP A 34 -3.00 11.26 8.94
C ASP A 34 -2.80 10.26 10.08
N VAL A 35 -2.81 10.74 11.31
CA VAL A 35 -2.52 9.94 12.50
C VAL A 35 -3.76 9.83 13.36
N THR A 36 -4.06 8.62 13.81
CA THR A 36 -5.06 8.33 14.84
C THR A 36 -4.36 7.63 16.00
N VAL A 37 -4.32 8.26 17.17
CA VAL A 37 -3.66 7.68 18.35
C VAL A 37 -4.59 7.57 19.53
N ALA A 38 -4.49 6.46 20.26
CA ALA A 38 -4.99 6.37 21.61
C ALA A 38 -4.00 7.05 22.58
N GLY A 39 -4.35 8.23 23.11
CA GLY A 39 -3.43 8.97 23.95
C GLY A 39 -3.71 10.47 24.04
N SER A 40 -2.76 11.31 23.61
CA SER A 40 -2.83 12.76 23.73
C SER A 40 -2.65 13.48 22.39
N SER A 41 -3.08 14.76 22.35
CA SER A 41 -2.86 15.65 21.20
C SER A 41 -1.37 15.83 20.87
N GLY A 42 -0.53 15.93 21.90
CA GLY A 42 0.92 16.03 21.73
C GLY A 42 1.51 14.78 21.10
N TYR A 43 1.00 13.60 21.49
CA TYR A 43 1.44 12.34 20.95
C TYR A 43 1.05 12.18 19.47
N ALA A 44 -0.17 12.55 19.07
CA ALA A 44 -0.60 12.54 17.67
C ALA A 44 0.31 13.41 16.79
N ARG A 45 0.61 14.65 17.27
CA ARG A 45 1.52 15.58 16.58
C ARG A 45 2.93 15.01 16.44
N LEU A 46 3.45 14.42 17.51
CA LEU A 46 4.80 13.87 17.54
C LEU A 46 4.97 12.72 16.54
N VAL A 47 4.03 11.77 16.51
CA VAL A 47 4.03 10.64 15.56
C VAL A 47 4.04 11.13 14.11
N ALA A 48 3.13 12.04 13.74
CA ALA A 48 3.04 12.53 12.37
C ALA A 48 4.31 13.26 11.92
N ARG A 49 4.83 14.15 12.76
CA ARG A 49 6.02 14.94 12.44
C ARG A 49 7.28 14.09 12.39
N ASN A 50 7.44 13.14 13.29
CA ASN A 50 8.58 12.23 13.27
C ASN A 50 8.54 11.29 12.07
N ALA A 51 7.36 10.80 11.66
CA ALA A 51 7.23 10.02 10.43
C ALA A 51 7.66 10.84 9.18
N ASP A 52 7.24 12.10 9.05
CA ASP A 52 7.68 12.98 7.96
C ASP A 52 9.20 13.23 7.99
N ARG A 53 9.75 13.50 9.18
CA ARG A 53 11.21 13.69 9.38
C ARG A 53 11.98 12.44 9.00
N LEU A 54 11.50 11.25 9.40
CA LEU A 54 12.08 9.96 9.03
C LEU A 54 12.10 9.77 7.52
N GLY A 55 10.97 10.01 6.87
CA GLY A 55 10.89 9.93 5.42
C GLY A 55 11.86 10.89 4.71
N THR A 56 12.07 12.09 5.27
CA THR A 56 13.07 13.04 4.75
C THR A 56 14.49 12.53 4.95
N ALA A 57 14.79 11.91 6.10
CA ALA A 57 16.09 11.29 6.37
C ALA A 57 16.39 10.15 5.39
N LEU A 58 15.42 9.25 5.19
CA LEU A 58 15.55 8.12 4.27
C LEU A 58 15.75 8.54 2.82
N THR A 59 15.06 9.59 2.37
CA THR A 59 15.27 10.17 1.04
C THR A 59 16.74 10.56 0.84
N ARG A 60 17.40 11.11 1.87
CA ARG A 60 18.81 11.49 1.81
C ARG A 60 19.77 10.31 1.90
N VAL A 61 19.49 9.34 2.77
CA VAL A 61 20.38 8.18 3.01
C VAL A 61 20.29 7.15 1.90
N LEU A 62 19.08 6.86 1.42
CA LEU A 62 18.80 5.82 0.41
C LEU A 62 18.58 6.40 -0.99
N ASN A 63 18.65 7.71 -1.15
CA ASN A 63 18.34 8.41 -2.40
C ASN A 63 16.94 8.08 -2.94
N PHE A 64 15.98 7.89 -2.05
CA PHE A 64 14.57 7.69 -2.42
C PHE A 64 13.96 8.99 -2.95
N ARG A 65 13.03 8.88 -3.90
CA ARG A 65 12.31 10.04 -4.41
C ARG A 65 11.22 10.46 -3.42
N SER A 66 11.27 11.71 -2.97
CA SER A 66 10.28 12.25 -2.00
C SER A 66 8.87 12.40 -2.59
N GLU A 67 8.78 12.54 -3.91
CA GLU A 67 7.51 12.86 -4.60
C GLU A 67 6.58 11.65 -4.74
N ALA A 68 7.07 10.44 -4.51
CA ALA A 68 6.29 9.20 -4.66
C ALA A 68 5.59 8.74 -3.37
N ARG A 69 5.49 9.59 -2.34
CA ARG A 69 4.87 9.20 -1.07
C ARG A 69 3.35 9.19 -1.21
N LEU A 70 2.75 8.05 -0.94
CA LEU A 70 1.30 7.94 -0.84
C LEU A 70 0.80 8.55 0.48
N PRO A 71 -0.44 9.06 0.50
CA PRO A 71 -1.12 9.38 1.75
C PRO A 71 -1.05 8.21 2.72
N THR A 72 -0.67 8.48 3.95
CA THR A 72 -0.39 7.44 4.94
C THR A 72 -1.27 7.63 6.17
N HIS A 73 -2.08 6.63 6.50
CA HIS A 73 -2.86 6.58 7.73
C HIS A 73 -2.10 5.76 8.78
N ILE A 74 -1.74 6.40 9.88
CA ILE A 74 -1.04 5.75 11.00
C ILE A 74 -2.00 5.62 12.18
N PHE A 75 -2.19 4.40 12.64
CA PHE A 75 -2.97 4.06 13.81
C PHE A 75 -2.03 3.61 14.93
N VAL A 76 -2.02 4.34 16.05
CA VAL A 76 -1.33 3.90 17.26
C VAL A 76 -2.39 3.52 18.29
N LEU A 77 -2.52 2.21 18.50
CA LEU A 77 -3.63 1.62 19.20
C LEU A 77 -3.17 1.00 20.53
N PRO A 78 -4.07 0.83 21.52
CA PRO A 78 -3.77 0.03 22.70
C PRO A 78 -3.43 -1.41 22.32
N ASP A 79 -2.58 -2.08 23.12
CA ASP A 79 -2.16 -3.46 22.87
C ASP A 79 -3.35 -4.42 22.65
N ALA A 80 -4.42 -4.25 23.42
CA ALA A 80 -5.63 -5.06 23.26
C ALA A 80 -6.29 -4.91 21.88
N GLU A 81 -6.26 -3.72 21.29
CA GLU A 81 -6.79 -3.48 19.96
C GLU A 81 -5.84 -4.04 18.88
N ILE A 82 -4.52 -3.89 19.06
CA ILE A 82 -3.53 -4.49 18.15
C ILE A 82 -3.63 -6.01 18.15
N VAL A 83 -3.79 -6.63 19.32
CA VAL A 83 -3.98 -8.09 19.41
C VAL A 83 -5.25 -8.54 18.68
N LYS A 84 -6.33 -7.78 18.74
CA LYS A 84 -7.55 -8.07 17.95
C LYS A 84 -7.31 -7.89 16.45
N LEU A 85 -6.55 -6.86 16.07
CA LEU A 85 -6.27 -6.55 14.67
C LEU A 85 -5.29 -7.54 14.03
N LEU A 86 -4.28 -8.00 14.77
CA LEU A 86 -3.18 -8.81 14.22
C LEU A 86 -3.17 -10.26 14.70
N GLY A 87 -3.98 -10.60 15.70
CA GLY A 87 -3.99 -11.91 16.35
C GLY A 87 -3.06 -12.01 17.56
N ALA A 88 -3.31 -12.99 18.39
CA ALA A 88 -2.52 -13.24 19.60
C ALA A 88 -1.07 -13.62 19.24
N GLY A 89 -0.12 -13.01 19.94
CA GLY A 89 1.32 -13.22 19.72
C GLY A 89 1.97 -12.26 18.75
N SER A 90 1.21 -11.44 18.03
CA SER A 90 1.76 -10.38 17.22
C SER A 90 2.23 -9.22 18.11
N THR A 91 3.49 -8.87 17.96
CA THR A 91 4.11 -7.82 18.80
C THR A 91 4.18 -6.48 18.13
N ALA A 92 3.75 -6.40 16.84
CA ALA A 92 4.42 -5.36 16.14
C ALA A 92 3.52 -4.40 15.40
N THR A 93 3.40 -4.62 14.16
CA THR A 93 2.95 -3.60 13.24
C THR A 93 2.34 -4.29 12.05
N TYR A 94 1.21 -3.79 11.64
CA TYR A 94 0.63 -4.09 10.37
C TYR A 94 0.89 -2.91 9.42
N SER A 95 1.33 -3.21 8.22
CA SER A 95 1.48 -2.20 7.18
C SER A 95 0.99 -2.78 5.87
N THR A 96 0.11 -2.06 5.20
CA THR A 96 -0.34 -2.39 3.85
C THR A 96 -0.31 -1.14 2.98
N THR A 97 0.17 -1.29 1.76
CA THR A 97 0.14 -0.23 0.76
C THR A 97 -0.93 -0.59 -0.26
N GLY A 98 -1.98 0.20 -0.26
CA GLY A 98 -3.09 0.07 -1.20
C GLY A 98 -2.81 0.77 -2.53
N TYR A 99 -3.88 1.05 -3.25
CA TYR A 99 -3.85 1.70 -4.56
C TYR A 99 -3.25 3.11 -4.49
N ASP A 100 -3.70 3.90 -3.52
CA ASP A 100 -3.42 5.32 -3.35
C ASP A 100 -3.11 5.71 -1.90
N THR A 101 -3.10 4.75 -0.99
CA THR A 101 -3.00 5.01 0.44
C THR A 101 -2.28 3.88 1.15
N THR A 102 -1.47 4.21 2.13
CA THR A 102 -0.85 3.25 3.04
C THR A 102 -1.53 3.30 4.41
N VAL A 103 -1.81 2.14 4.99
CA VAL A 103 -2.33 1.99 6.36
C VAL A 103 -1.28 1.29 7.22
N ILE A 104 -0.97 1.88 8.37
CA ILE A 104 -0.02 1.35 9.35
C ILE A 104 -0.74 1.29 10.69
N ALA A 105 -0.76 0.13 11.33
CA ALA A 105 -1.27 -0.03 12.69
C ALA A 105 -0.16 -0.55 13.60
N SER A 106 0.04 0.08 14.75
CA SER A 106 1.08 -0.27 15.69
C SER A 106 0.60 -0.16 17.14
N ALA A 107 1.18 -0.97 18.02
CA ALA A 107 0.95 -0.87 19.46
C ALA A 107 1.62 0.37 20.05
N GLY A 108 0.92 1.03 20.98
CA GLY A 108 1.45 2.15 21.77
C GLY A 108 2.24 1.67 22.99
N ARG A 109 3.24 0.82 22.80
CA ARG A 109 4.07 0.32 23.91
C ARG A 109 4.96 1.42 24.45
N GLY A 110 5.21 1.45 25.77
CA GLY A 110 6.09 2.31 26.56
C GLY A 110 6.86 3.46 25.89
N GLU A 111 7.62 4.26 26.65
CA GLU A 111 8.28 5.43 26.05
C GLU A 111 9.42 5.05 25.08
N ASP A 112 10.10 3.96 25.31
CA ASP A 112 11.31 3.58 24.56
C ASP A 112 11.01 2.77 23.27
N ASP A 113 9.95 1.95 23.26
CA ASP A 113 9.59 1.09 22.11
C ASP A 113 8.38 1.58 21.30
N ARG A 114 7.71 2.65 21.75
CA ARG A 114 6.41 3.07 21.20
C ARG A 114 6.44 3.50 19.74
N TYR A 115 7.60 3.85 19.21
CA TYR A 115 7.74 4.33 17.83
C TYR A 115 8.30 3.29 16.88
N TRP A 116 8.93 2.24 17.41
CA TRP A 116 9.58 1.24 16.57
C TRP A 116 8.62 0.66 15.52
N GLY A 117 7.45 0.21 15.93
CA GLY A 117 6.47 -0.36 15.00
C GLY A 117 5.95 0.64 13.98
N VAL A 118 5.72 1.90 14.37
CA VAL A 118 5.32 2.97 13.44
C VAL A 118 6.41 3.20 12.40
N TYR A 119 7.67 3.33 12.85
CA TYR A 119 8.78 3.62 11.94
C TYR A 119 9.09 2.43 11.05
N PHE A 120 9.05 1.21 11.58
CA PHE A 120 9.18 -0.02 10.80
C PHE A 120 8.15 -0.07 9.67
N GLY A 121 6.87 0.08 9.98
CA GLY A 121 5.79 0.09 9.00
C GLY A 121 5.92 1.22 7.99
N TYR A 122 6.29 2.43 8.45
CA TYR A 122 6.44 3.60 7.58
C TYR A 122 7.62 3.45 6.61
N VAL A 123 8.77 2.96 7.09
CA VAL A 123 9.94 2.68 6.23
C VAL A 123 9.62 1.57 5.23
N GLY A 124 8.93 0.52 5.67
CA GLY A 124 8.45 -0.55 4.79
C GLY A 124 7.55 -0.02 3.67
N SER A 125 6.63 0.90 3.98
CA SER A 125 5.74 1.52 2.99
C SER A 125 6.49 2.42 2.01
N LEU A 126 7.48 3.17 2.47
CA LEU A 126 8.33 3.98 1.59
C LEU A 126 9.12 3.09 0.63
N LEU A 127 9.68 1.99 1.14
CA LEU A 127 10.40 1.01 0.32
C LEU A 127 9.47 0.33 -0.69
N ALA A 128 8.23 0.02 -0.30
CA ALA A 128 7.21 -0.50 -1.21
C ALA A 128 6.89 0.49 -2.34
N GLY A 129 6.76 1.77 -2.02
CA GLY A 129 6.57 2.85 -3.00
C GLY A 129 7.76 3.02 -3.95
N GLU A 130 8.96 2.60 -3.56
CA GLU A 130 10.14 2.55 -4.42
C GLU A 130 10.22 1.28 -5.30
N GLY A 131 9.20 0.42 -5.27
CA GLY A 131 9.16 -0.85 -5.99
C GLY A 131 9.80 -1.96 -5.17
N ALA A 132 9.17 -2.37 -4.07
CA ALA A 132 9.71 -3.32 -3.09
C ALA A 132 10.20 -4.64 -3.71
N LEU A 133 9.51 -5.16 -4.73
CA LEU A 133 9.91 -6.41 -5.39
C LEU A 133 11.22 -6.32 -6.20
N ARG A 134 11.78 -5.13 -6.36
CA ARG A 134 13.13 -4.95 -6.92
C ARG A 134 14.22 -5.36 -5.94
N TYR A 135 13.89 -5.40 -4.66
CA TYR A 135 14.85 -5.69 -3.60
C TYR A 135 14.64 -7.11 -3.06
N PRO A 136 15.72 -7.85 -2.74
CA PRO A 136 15.62 -9.16 -2.13
C PRO A 136 15.00 -9.05 -0.72
N TYR A 137 14.47 -10.16 -0.22
CA TYR A 137 13.70 -10.17 1.04
C TYR A 137 14.54 -9.68 2.24
N TRP A 138 15.81 -10.10 2.32
CA TRP A 138 16.70 -9.62 3.39
C TRP A 138 16.84 -8.09 3.45
N PHE A 139 16.86 -7.42 2.28
CA PHE A 139 16.95 -5.96 2.21
C PHE A 139 15.62 -5.30 2.56
N ARG A 140 14.52 -5.88 2.07
CA ARG A 140 13.16 -5.40 2.40
C ARG A 140 12.82 -5.49 3.88
N LEU A 141 13.41 -6.45 4.59
CA LEU A 141 13.30 -6.60 6.03
C LEU A 141 14.34 -5.75 6.77
N GLY A 142 15.59 -5.81 6.34
CA GLY A 142 16.70 -5.17 7.04
C GLY A 142 16.66 -3.64 7.04
N VAL A 143 16.15 -3.02 5.97
CA VAL A 143 16.02 -1.55 5.92
C VAL A 143 14.99 -1.03 6.94
N PRO A 144 13.74 -1.54 7.00
CA PRO A 144 12.82 -1.15 8.05
C PRO A 144 13.36 -1.39 9.46
N GLU A 145 14.00 -2.53 9.71
CA GLU A 145 14.62 -2.85 11.01
C GLU A 145 15.73 -1.86 11.40
N LEU A 146 16.55 -1.49 10.43
CA LEU A 146 17.66 -0.55 10.67
C LEU A 146 17.15 0.85 11.04
N PHE A 147 16.13 1.33 10.35
CA PHE A 147 15.63 2.68 10.53
C PHE A 147 14.51 2.81 11.57
N ALA A 148 13.94 1.70 12.04
CA ALA A 148 12.94 1.71 13.11
C ALA A 148 13.50 2.23 14.45
N SER A 149 14.81 2.12 14.67
CA SER A 149 15.52 2.63 15.86
C SER A 149 15.89 4.12 15.77
N THR A 150 15.30 4.87 14.83
CA THR A 150 15.62 6.30 14.64
C THR A 150 15.19 7.14 15.85
N GLU A 151 16.11 7.96 16.35
CA GLU A 151 15.90 8.93 17.42
C GLU A 151 15.82 10.35 16.86
N PHE A 152 14.96 11.16 17.46
CA PHE A 152 14.74 12.54 17.07
C PHE A 152 14.96 13.48 18.24
N ASP A 153 15.78 14.49 18.04
CA ASP A 153 15.82 15.67 18.91
C ASP A 153 15.42 16.94 18.11
N SER A 154 15.47 18.11 18.76
CA SER A 154 15.08 19.38 18.12
C SER A 154 15.96 19.75 16.93
N HIS A 155 17.19 19.27 16.85
CA HIS A 155 18.19 19.70 15.86
C HIS A 155 18.71 18.57 14.99
N ARG A 156 18.52 17.30 15.42
CA ARG A 156 19.16 16.15 14.79
C ARG A 156 18.22 14.98 14.67
N ILE A 157 18.50 14.18 13.65
CA ILE A 157 17.94 12.85 13.45
C ILE A 157 19.12 11.88 13.54
N ARG A 158 19.07 10.96 14.49
CA ARG A 158 20.06 9.87 14.62
C ARG A 158 19.41 8.59 14.10
N THR A 159 19.95 8.03 13.05
CA THR A 159 19.37 6.86 12.38
C THR A 159 20.42 5.82 12.05
N GLY A 160 20.01 4.56 11.85
CA GLY A 160 20.93 3.44 11.62
C GLY A 160 21.62 2.97 12.90
N GLY A 161 21.02 3.24 14.06
CA GLY A 161 21.54 2.84 15.35
C GLY A 161 21.52 1.33 15.60
N ILE A 162 22.08 0.93 16.73
CA ILE A 162 22.13 -0.46 17.15
C ILE A 162 20.78 -0.87 17.75
N ALA A 163 20.12 -1.85 17.13
CA ALA A 163 19.05 -2.59 17.78
C ALA A 163 19.68 -3.61 18.76
N ALA A 164 19.68 -3.29 20.07
CA ALA A 164 20.43 -4.06 21.06
C ALA A 164 20.11 -5.57 21.06
N GLY A 165 18.84 -5.94 20.88
CA GLY A 165 18.43 -7.35 20.77
C GLY A 165 19.05 -8.04 19.57
N TYR A 166 19.06 -7.39 18.41
CA TYR A 166 19.65 -7.93 17.18
C TYR A 166 21.17 -8.00 17.23
N ALA A 167 21.81 -6.97 17.79
CA ALA A 167 23.25 -6.99 17.97
C ALA A 167 23.71 -8.19 18.83
N TYR A 168 22.99 -8.45 19.92
CA TYR A 168 23.24 -9.62 20.77
C TYR A 168 23.00 -10.93 19.99
N THR A 169 21.88 -11.06 19.30
CA THR A 169 21.54 -12.25 18.50
C THR A 169 22.62 -12.55 17.45
N VAL A 170 23.11 -11.52 16.75
CA VAL A 170 24.16 -11.66 15.72
C VAL A 170 25.51 -11.98 16.37
N ALA A 171 25.86 -11.34 17.50
CA ALA A 171 27.16 -11.53 18.15
C ALA A 171 27.36 -12.94 18.69
N ASP A 172 26.32 -13.52 19.30
CA ASP A 172 26.40 -14.80 20.00
C ASP A 172 25.68 -15.95 19.29
N GLY A 173 24.84 -15.64 18.29
CA GLY A 173 24.05 -16.63 17.58
C GLY A 173 24.80 -17.41 16.51
N LYS A 174 24.21 -18.53 16.10
CA LYS A 174 24.65 -19.30 14.92
C LYS A 174 24.09 -18.65 13.67
N LEU A 175 24.91 -17.89 12.98
CA LEU A 175 24.51 -17.18 11.77
C LEU A 175 24.10 -18.11 10.63
N ILE A 176 23.08 -17.70 9.89
CA ILE A 176 22.68 -18.29 8.62
C ILE A 176 23.82 -18.06 7.62
N PRO A 177 24.27 -19.08 6.85
CA PRO A 177 25.26 -18.85 5.80
C PRO A 177 24.82 -17.77 4.81
N LEU A 178 25.71 -16.85 4.45
CA LEU A 178 25.39 -15.69 3.61
C LEU A 178 24.66 -16.08 2.31
N ARG A 179 25.13 -17.12 1.63
CA ARG A 179 24.48 -17.65 0.43
C ARG A 179 23.00 -18.01 0.66
N THR A 180 22.68 -18.57 1.82
CA THR A 180 21.30 -18.89 2.19
C THR A 180 20.52 -17.62 2.51
N LEU A 181 21.11 -16.70 3.28
CA LEU A 181 20.50 -15.43 3.65
C LEU A 181 20.07 -14.63 2.40
N LEU A 182 20.98 -14.50 1.42
CA LEU A 182 20.74 -13.71 0.21
C LEU A 182 19.70 -14.34 -0.72
N ALA A 183 19.62 -15.67 -0.79
CA ALA A 183 18.72 -16.40 -1.68
C ALA A 183 17.32 -16.65 -1.09
N LEU A 184 17.08 -16.31 0.19
CA LEU A 184 15.86 -16.63 0.90
C LEU A 184 14.72 -15.70 0.49
N GLU A 185 13.58 -16.29 0.13
CA GLU A 185 12.36 -15.57 -0.23
C GLU A 185 11.38 -15.48 0.95
N GLU A 186 10.47 -14.54 0.90
CA GLU A 186 9.50 -14.24 1.96
C GLU A 186 8.62 -15.44 2.36
N GLN A 187 8.31 -16.33 1.39
CA GLN A 187 7.45 -17.49 1.60
C GLN A 187 8.24 -18.76 2.00
N ASP A 188 9.54 -18.63 2.28
CA ASP A 188 10.36 -19.79 2.64
C ASP A 188 9.83 -20.47 3.93
N PRO A 189 9.55 -21.78 3.91
CA PRO A 189 8.99 -22.48 5.07
C PRO A 189 9.82 -22.38 6.34
N ARG A 190 11.13 -22.18 6.25
CA ARG A 190 12.02 -22.02 7.42
C ARG A 190 11.68 -20.78 8.23
N LEU A 191 11.13 -19.73 7.61
CA LEU A 191 10.68 -18.52 8.28
C LEU A 191 9.44 -18.72 9.16
N GLN A 192 8.76 -19.87 9.05
CA GLN A 192 7.67 -20.23 9.97
C GLN A 192 8.17 -20.64 11.36
N THR A 193 9.47 -20.89 11.52
CA THR A 193 10.09 -21.20 12.82
C THR A 193 10.59 -19.91 13.45
N ALA A 194 10.05 -19.54 14.62
CA ALA A 194 10.37 -18.27 15.29
C ALA A 194 11.88 -18.03 15.44
N ALA A 195 12.64 -19.01 15.95
CA ALA A 195 14.08 -18.87 16.12
C ALA A 195 14.86 -18.64 14.82
N PHE A 196 14.39 -19.20 13.69
CA PHE A 196 15.01 -18.96 12.38
C PHE A 196 14.61 -17.58 11.84
N ALA A 197 13.34 -17.19 12.00
CA ALA A 197 12.84 -15.89 11.57
C ALA A 197 13.55 -14.75 12.34
N ASP A 198 13.71 -14.89 13.65
CA ASP A 198 14.43 -13.92 14.50
C ASP A 198 15.90 -13.77 14.08
N MET A 199 16.59 -14.90 13.83
CA MET A 199 17.96 -14.88 13.33
C MET A 199 18.04 -14.24 11.94
N TYR A 200 17.09 -14.55 11.05
CA TYR A 200 17.04 -13.97 9.71
C TYR A 200 16.82 -12.47 9.77
N ALA A 201 15.90 -11.98 10.60
CA ALA A 201 15.66 -10.56 10.81
C ALA A 201 16.90 -9.84 11.36
N ALA A 202 17.51 -10.40 12.42
CA ALA A 202 18.71 -9.84 13.04
C ALA A 202 19.89 -9.79 12.05
N GLN A 203 20.06 -10.82 11.25
CA GLN A 203 21.15 -10.88 10.27
C GLN A 203 20.87 -10.00 9.04
N SER A 204 19.62 -9.85 8.63
CA SER A 204 19.19 -8.89 7.61
C SER A 204 19.44 -7.44 8.06
N TRP A 205 19.08 -7.11 9.30
CA TRP A 205 19.43 -5.83 9.92
C TRP A 205 20.95 -5.59 9.91
N PHE A 206 21.73 -6.58 10.36
CA PHE A 206 23.18 -6.47 10.41
C PHE A 206 23.80 -6.23 9.02
N LEU A 207 23.44 -7.05 8.04
CA LEU A 207 23.94 -6.90 6.67
C LEU A 207 23.56 -5.53 6.07
N THR A 208 22.32 -5.10 6.26
CA THR A 208 21.87 -3.78 5.79
C THR A 208 22.66 -2.65 6.44
N ARG A 209 22.96 -2.79 7.74
CA ARG A 209 23.78 -1.81 8.47
C ARG A 209 25.21 -1.78 7.93
N GLU A 210 25.85 -2.93 7.72
CA GLU A 210 27.21 -3.01 7.15
C GLU A 210 27.31 -2.33 5.78
N VAL A 211 26.29 -2.52 4.95
CA VAL A 211 26.23 -1.91 3.62
C VAL A 211 25.91 -0.42 3.67
N LEU A 212 24.84 -0.04 4.38
CA LEU A 212 24.31 1.33 4.31
C LEU A 212 25.01 2.28 5.27
N VAL A 213 25.33 1.86 6.48
CA VAL A 213 25.87 2.74 7.54
C VAL A 213 27.40 2.67 7.59
N GLU A 214 27.95 1.47 7.61
CA GLU A 214 29.41 1.28 7.63
C GLU A 214 30.05 1.45 6.24
N GLY A 215 29.25 1.38 5.19
CA GLY A 215 29.69 1.57 3.81
C GLY A 215 30.53 0.41 3.25
N ARG A 216 30.55 -0.73 3.95
CA ARG A 216 31.35 -1.89 3.54
C ARG A 216 30.74 -2.56 2.32
N HIS A 217 31.57 -2.79 1.31
CA HIS A 217 31.12 -3.38 0.05
C HIS A 217 29.90 -2.65 -0.57
N ARG A 218 29.79 -1.33 -0.34
CA ARG A 218 28.63 -0.53 -0.80
C ARG A 218 28.45 -0.62 -2.31
N ASP A 219 29.53 -0.42 -3.07
CA ASP A 219 29.46 -0.40 -4.53
C ASP A 219 29.13 -1.79 -5.11
N GLU A 220 29.65 -2.86 -4.49
CA GLU A 220 29.34 -4.24 -4.86
C GLU A 220 27.86 -4.57 -4.58
N PHE A 221 27.35 -4.19 -3.41
CA PHE A 221 25.93 -4.38 -3.07
C PHE A 221 25.02 -3.52 -3.93
N ASP A 222 25.34 -2.28 -4.23
CA ASP A 222 24.55 -1.42 -5.11
C ASP A 222 24.47 -2.02 -6.52
N ARG A 223 25.58 -2.58 -7.04
CA ARG A 223 25.59 -3.32 -8.31
C ARG A 223 24.75 -4.60 -8.22
N TYR A 224 24.89 -5.34 -7.14
CA TYR A 224 24.13 -6.58 -6.90
C TYR A 224 22.63 -6.32 -6.88
N LEU A 225 22.15 -5.33 -6.12
CA LEU A 225 20.74 -4.94 -6.06
C LEU A 225 20.22 -4.45 -7.43
N THR A 226 21.07 -3.73 -8.18
CA THR A 226 20.74 -3.28 -9.55
C THR A 226 20.53 -4.47 -10.49
N LEU A 227 21.40 -5.47 -10.43
CA LEU A 227 21.29 -6.67 -11.28
C LEU A 227 20.07 -7.52 -10.90
N LEU A 228 19.75 -7.65 -9.60
CA LEU A 228 18.54 -8.32 -9.15
C LEU A 228 17.28 -7.61 -9.65
N SER A 229 17.26 -6.28 -9.54
CA SER A 229 16.11 -5.49 -10.04
C SER A 229 15.95 -5.60 -11.56
N ALA A 230 17.02 -5.85 -12.28
CA ALA A 230 17.01 -6.13 -13.72
C ALA A 230 16.62 -7.59 -14.06
N GLY A 231 16.24 -8.41 -13.06
CA GLY A 231 15.76 -9.78 -13.24
C GLY A 231 16.86 -10.84 -13.37
N ARG A 232 18.10 -10.50 -13.02
CA ARG A 232 19.18 -11.50 -12.93
C ARG A 232 18.93 -12.41 -11.73
N SER A 233 19.26 -13.70 -11.88
CA SER A 233 19.20 -14.62 -10.74
C SER A 233 20.19 -14.18 -9.65
N GLU A 234 19.89 -14.51 -8.40
CA GLU A 234 20.71 -14.18 -7.23
C GLU A 234 22.17 -14.56 -7.44
N ARG A 235 22.43 -15.82 -7.86
CA ARG A 235 23.78 -16.33 -8.13
C ARG A 235 24.50 -15.55 -9.23
N ALA A 236 23.81 -15.20 -10.31
CA ALA A 236 24.41 -14.46 -11.42
C ALA A 236 24.70 -13.00 -11.03
N ALA A 237 23.82 -12.38 -10.25
CA ALA A 237 24.01 -11.04 -9.72
C ALA A 237 25.19 -10.99 -8.74
N PHE A 238 25.31 -11.97 -7.83
CA PHE A 238 26.43 -12.07 -6.91
C PHE A 238 27.76 -12.22 -7.65
N ALA A 239 27.87 -13.19 -8.55
CA ALA A 239 29.10 -13.45 -9.32
C ALA A 239 29.55 -12.26 -10.18
N ALA A 240 28.60 -11.42 -10.64
CA ALA A 240 28.91 -10.23 -11.43
C ALA A 240 29.27 -9.00 -10.56
N SER A 241 28.94 -9.03 -9.28
CA SER A 241 29.11 -7.87 -8.39
C SER A 241 30.31 -8.00 -7.46
N PHE A 242 30.53 -9.20 -6.94
CA PHE A 242 31.57 -9.46 -5.94
C PHE A 242 32.77 -10.18 -6.56
N SER A 243 33.98 -9.76 -6.17
CA SER A 243 35.24 -10.42 -6.55
C SER A 243 35.64 -11.54 -5.59
N VAL A 244 34.89 -11.74 -4.52
CA VAL A 244 35.11 -12.76 -3.47
C VAL A 244 34.01 -13.81 -3.48
N SER A 245 34.28 -14.99 -2.89
CA SER A 245 33.27 -16.04 -2.73
C SER A 245 32.24 -15.67 -1.66
N TYR A 246 31.07 -16.38 -1.65
CA TYR A 246 30.09 -16.23 -0.54
C TYR A 246 30.72 -16.53 0.81
N GLU A 247 31.59 -17.55 0.88
CA GLU A 247 32.25 -18.01 2.09
C GLU A 247 33.26 -16.99 2.59
N ASP A 248 33.97 -16.31 1.71
CA ASP A 248 34.93 -15.28 2.07
C ASP A 248 34.21 -14.02 2.57
N LEU A 249 33.15 -13.57 1.86
CA LEU A 249 32.34 -12.42 2.30
C LEU A 249 31.64 -12.73 3.63
N ASP A 250 31.09 -13.94 3.80
CA ASP A 250 30.48 -14.38 5.06
C ASP A 250 31.48 -14.34 6.22
N ARG A 251 32.74 -14.76 5.98
CA ARG A 251 33.81 -14.68 6.98
C ARG A 251 34.13 -13.23 7.35
N MET A 252 34.30 -12.37 6.36
CA MET A 252 34.57 -10.94 6.58
C MET A 252 33.46 -10.29 7.41
N LEU A 253 32.19 -10.51 7.06
CA LEU A 253 31.03 -10.00 7.81
C LEU A 253 30.98 -10.56 9.25
N ARG A 254 31.37 -11.83 9.46
CA ARG A 254 31.44 -12.42 10.82
C ARG A 254 32.51 -11.81 11.69
N ASP A 255 33.65 -11.45 11.10
CA ASP A 255 34.72 -10.78 11.84
C ASP A 255 34.30 -9.38 12.28
N ASP A 256 33.49 -8.69 11.46
CA ASP A 256 33.00 -7.35 11.71
C ASP A 256 31.82 -7.25 12.71
N ARG A 257 31.16 -8.36 13.04
CA ARG A 257 29.93 -8.37 13.88
C ARG A 257 30.09 -7.76 15.29
N ARG A 258 31.31 -7.60 15.78
CA ARG A 258 31.65 -7.00 17.08
C ARG A 258 32.38 -5.66 16.94
N ALA A 259 32.51 -5.13 15.73
CA ALA A 259 33.14 -3.85 15.49
C ALA A 259 32.30 -2.70 16.09
N PRO A 260 32.94 -1.59 16.48
CA PRO A 260 32.22 -0.39 16.88
C PRO A 260 31.24 0.05 15.78
N ALA A 261 30.07 0.50 16.20
CA ALA A 261 28.98 0.84 15.31
C ALA A 261 28.91 2.36 15.10
N HIS A 262 28.72 2.79 13.86
CA HIS A 262 28.41 4.17 13.51
C HIS A 262 26.89 4.39 13.45
N VAL A 263 26.49 5.67 13.41
CA VAL A 263 25.12 6.11 13.18
C VAL A 263 25.15 7.30 12.23
N TYR A 264 24.12 7.41 11.42
CA TYR A 264 23.91 8.66 10.69
C TYR A 264 23.38 9.73 11.64
N VAL A 265 24.02 10.90 11.59
CA VAL A 265 23.52 12.09 12.27
C VAL A 265 23.18 13.13 11.19
N LEU A 266 21.90 13.34 10.99
CA LEU A 266 21.38 14.27 10.01
C LEU A 266 20.81 15.50 10.69
N PRO A 267 20.93 16.71 10.11
CA PRO A 267 20.22 17.86 10.63
C PRO A 267 18.71 17.62 10.54
N SER A 268 18.01 17.89 11.64
CA SER A 268 16.55 17.92 11.62
C SER A 268 16.10 19.08 10.73
N PRO A 269 15.18 18.87 9.77
CA PRO A 269 14.56 20.01 9.10
C PRO A 269 13.95 20.92 10.15
N ALA A 270 14.17 22.21 10.03
CA ALA A 270 13.48 23.18 10.87
C ALA A 270 11.97 22.99 10.66
N ASP A 271 11.23 22.95 11.76
CA ASP A 271 9.77 22.77 11.74
C ASP A 271 9.15 24.15 11.41
N GLU A 272 9.33 24.56 10.15
CA GLU A 272 9.02 25.93 9.67
C GLU A 272 7.52 26.17 9.46
N ARG A 273 6.68 25.12 9.54
CA ARG A 273 5.25 25.28 9.29
C ARG A 273 4.46 25.15 10.60
N PRO A 274 3.74 26.21 10.99
CA PRO A 274 2.73 26.06 12.05
C PRO A 274 1.69 25.01 11.63
N ASP A 275 1.08 24.38 12.60
CA ASP A 275 -0.02 23.43 12.34
C ASP A 275 -1.13 24.16 11.58
N ALA A 276 -1.38 23.75 10.34
CA ALA A 276 -2.51 24.27 9.56
C ALA A 276 -3.85 23.93 10.24
N VAL A 277 -3.91 22.74 10.86
CA VAL A 277 -5.05 22.27 11.65
C VAL A 277 -4.48 21.65 12.94
N PRO A 278 -4.92 22.10 14.13
CA PRO A 278 -4.45 21.50 15.38
C PRO A 278 -4.97 20.07 15.55
N PRO A 279 -4.26 19.24 16.34
CA PRO A 279 -4.78 17.93 16.72
C PRO A 279 -6.16 18.07 17.38
N ARG A 280 -7.08 17.19 17.05
CA ARG A 280 -8.40 17.19 17.68
C ARG A 280 -8.73 15.83 18.31
N ARG A 281 -9.54 15.88 19.37
CA ARG A 281 -10.11 14.69 19.99
C ARG A 281 -11.21 14.12 19.08
N LEU A 282 -11.21 12.80 18.91
CA LEU A 282 -12.19 12.10 18.11
C LEU A 282 -13.41 11.72 18.98
N PRO A 283 -14.62 12.00 18.53
CA PRO A 283 -15.82 11.42 19.12
C PRO A 283 -15.91 9.92 18.81
N ALA A 284 -16.60 9.16 19.67
CA ALA A 284 -16.66 7.71 19.56
C ALA A 284 -17.12 7.17 18.17
N PRO A 285 -18.13 7.77 17.50
CA PRO A 285 -18.52 7.33 16.17
C PRO A 285 -17.39 7.45 15.13
N GLU A 286 -16.67 8.56 15.15
CA GLU A 286 -15.56 8.77 14.22
C GLU A 286 -14.37 7.84 14.51
N VAL A 287 -14.13 7.51 15.79
CA VAL A 287 -13.17 6.44 16.16
C VAL A 287 -13.60 5.12 15.55
N ALA A 288 -14.90 4.77 15.65
CA ALA A 288 -15.42 3.54 15.07
C ALA A 288 -15.25 3.51 13.54
N ALA A 289 -15.55 4.61 12.83
CA ALA A 289 -15.36 4.71 11.39
C ALA A 289 -13.88 4.51 10.97
N ARG A 290 -12.95 5.16 11.67
CA ARG A 290 -11.51 5.04 11.39
C ARG A 290 -10.96 3.65 11.71
N LEU A 291 -11.37 3.06 12.82
CA LEU A 291 -11.00 1.69 13.17
C LEU A 291 -11.60 0.68 12.18
N ALA A 292 -12.83 0.90 11.69
CA ALA A 292 -13.42 0.07 10.66
C ALA A 292 -12.51 -0.02 9.41
N ALA A 293 -11.96 1.12 8.96
CA ALA A 293 -11.04 1.15 7.84
C ALA A 293 -9.73 0.39 8.14
N ALA A 294 -9.18 0.51 9.35
CA ALA A 294 -7.99 -0.23 9.76
C ALA A 294 -8.25 -1.75 9.81
N TYR A 295 -9.39 -2.17 10.37
CA TYR A 295 -9.77 -3.59 10.40
C TYR A 295 -10.03 -4.16 9.00
N LEU A 296 -10.62 -3.37 8.10
CA LEU A 296 -10.80 -3.78 6.71
C LEU A 296 -9.46 -3.97 6.01
N ALA A 297 -8.54 -3.03 6.17
CA ALA A 297 -7.19 -3.11 5.62
C ALA A 297 -6.45 -4.36 6.11
N ALA A 298 -6.67 -4.77 7.36
CA ALA A 298 -6.13 -6.00 7.94
C ALA A 298 -6.91 -7.28 7.56
N GLY A 299 -7.96 -7.18 6.74
CA GLY A 299 -8.76 -8.31 6.26
C GLY A 299 -9.91 -8.75 7.18
N HIS A 300 -10.16 -8.06 8.28
CA HIS A 300 -11.21 -8.39 9.26
C HIS A 300 -12.57 -7.81 8.85
N ARG A 301 -13.16 -8.30 7.76
CA ARG A 301 -14.38 -7.77 7.14
C ARG A 301 -15.59 -7.67 8.09
N ALA A 302 -15.81 -8.70 8.91
CA ALA A 302 -16.94 -8.73 9.83
C ALA A 302 -16.84 -7.62 10.89
N GLU A 303 -15.67 -7.43 11.48
CA GLU A 303 -15.42 -6.38 12.47
C GLU A 303 -15.45 -4.99 11.83
N ALA A 304 -14.90 -4.84 10.63
CA ALA A 304 -14.99 -3.60 9.86
C ALA A 304 -16.46 -3.20 9.60
N LEU A 305 -17.32 -4.13 9.17
CA LEU A 305 -18.74 -3.88 8.97
C LEU A 305 -19.47 -3.55 10.26
N ARG A 306 -19.13 -4.20 11.37
CA ARG A 306 -19.72 -3.92 12.68
C ARG A 306 -19.40 -2.49 13.13
N LEU A 307 -18.12 -2.09 13.06
CA LEU A 307 -17.66 -0.75 13.44
C LEU A 307 -18.21 0.34 12.51
N ALA A 308 -18.23 0.09 11.19
CA ALA A 308 -18.84 0.99 10.22
C ALA A 308 -20.35 1.18 10.53
N GLY A 309 -21.06 0.09 10.87
CA GLY A 309 -22.46 0.14 11.29
C GLY A 309 -22.69 0.98 12.57
N GLU A 310 -21.79 0.87 13.56
CA GLU A 310 -21.84 1.71 14.76
C GLU A 310 -21.65 3.20 14.43
N ALA A 311 -20.71 3.52 13.54
CA ALA A 311 -20.47 4.88 13.09
C ALA A 311 -21.69 5.45 12.34
N LEU A 312 -22.24 4.68 11.38
CA LEU A 312 -23.40 5.07 10.57
C LEU A 312 -24.69 5.17 11.38
N ALA A 313 -24.83 4.44 12.47
CA ALA A 313 -25.97 4.59 13.39
C ALA A 313 -25.96 5.96 14.09
N ALA A 314 -24.79 6.55 14.32
CA ALA A 314 -24.64 7.87 14.93
C ALA A 314 -24.59 9.00 13.88
N ASP A 315 -23.93 8.77 12.77
CA ASP A 315 -23.84 9.69 11.62
C ASP A 315 -24.00 8.91 10.30
N PRO A 316 -25.22 8.87 9.74
CA PRO A 316 -25.48 8.18 8.47
C PRO A 316 -24.73 8.77 7.27
N ALA A 317 -24.14 9.96 7.41
CA ALA A 317 -23.37 10.65 6.37
C ALA A 317 -21.85 10.46 6.52
N ASP A 318 -21.37 9.69 7.49
CA ASP A 318 -19.92 9.45 7.66
C ASP A 318 -19.33 8.76 6.44
N GLU A 319 -18.57 9.52 5.63
CA GLU A 319 -17.98 9.04 4.38
C GLU A 319 -16.98 7.89 4.62
N THR A 320 -16.22 7.93 5.70
CA THR A 320 -15.23 6.87 6.01
C THR A 320 -15.93 5.55 6.29
N ALA A 321 -17.00 5.60 7.06
CA ALA A 321 -17.81 4.43 7.38
C ALA A 321 -18.55 3.90 6.14
N LEU A 322 -19.11 4.78 5.29
CA LEU A 322 -19.77 4.39 4.04
C LEU A 322 -18.79 3.75 3.06
N CYS A 323 -17.62 4.35 2.83
CA CYS A 323 -16.58 3.78 1.96
C CYS A 323 -16.09 2.43 2.49
N THR A 324 -15.86 2.31 3.80
CA THR A 324 -15.48 1.03 4.42
C THR A 324 -16.56 -0.03 4.25
N ALA A 325 -17.83 0.33 4.41
CA ALA A 325 -18.95 -0.59 4.20
C ALA A 325 -19.05 -1.05 2.73
N ILE A 326 -18.85 -0.13 1.78
CA ILE A 326 -18.80 -0.44 0.35
C ILE A 326 -17.73 -1.50 0.08
N ASP A 327 -16.49 -1.24 0.47
CA ASP A 327 -15.37 -2.14 0.22
C ASP A 327 -15.57 -3.51 0.89
N ALA A 328 -16.00 -3.53 2.16
CA ALA A 328 -16.25 -4.77 2.88
C ALA A 328 -17.39 -5.59 2.26
N GLN A 329 -18.45 -4.95 1.78
CA GLN A 329 -19.58 -5.61 1.11
C GLN A 329 -19.20 -6.10 -0.31
N LEU A 330 -18.34 -5.37 -1.03
CA LEU A 330 -17.77 -5.83 -2.29
C LEU A 330 -16.97 -7.12 -2.09
N LEU A 331 -16.13 -7.19 -1.05
CA LEU A 331 -15.36 -8.38 -0.70
C LEU A 331 -16.25 -9.57 -0.28
N ASN A 332 -17.49 -9.31 0.16
CA ASN A 332 -18.49 -10.31 0.50
C ASN A 332 -19.45 -10.63 -0.68
N TRP A 333 -19.24 -10.03 -1.85
CA TRP A 333 -20.11 -10.17 -3.03
C TRP A 333 -21.58 -9.79 -2.76
N ASN A 334 -21.81 -8.91 -1.78
CA ASN A 334 -23.15 -8.45 -1.40
C ASN A 334 -23.56 -7.20 -2.18
N TYR A 335 -23.78 -7.35 -3.48
CA TYR A 335 -24.07 -6.27 -4.40
C TYR A 335 -25.27 -5.37 -4.02
N PRO A 336 -26.39 -5.89 -3.49
CA PRO A 336 -27.48 -5.04 -3.00
C PRO A 336 -27.06 -4.10 -1.87
N ALA A 337 -26.24 -4.57 -0.92
CA ALA A 337 -25.73 -3.75 0.17
C ALA A 337 -24.72 -2.70 -0.34
N VAL A 338 -23.89 -3.05 -1.33
CA VAL A 338 -23.00 -2.10 -2.01
C VAL A 338 -23.81 -0.98 -2.65
N LEU A 339 -24.86 -1.32 -3.42
CA LEU A 339 -25.71 -0.31 -4.07
C LEU A 339 -26.39 0.59 -3.05
N ALA A 340 -26.86 0.06 -1.93
CA ALA A 340 -27.45 0.86 -0.85
C ALA A 340 -26.44 1.86 -0.25
N ALA A 341 -25.21 1.43 0.04
CA ALA A 341 -24.15 2.29 0.57
C ALA A 341 -23.69 3.35 -0.45
N VAL A 342 -23.55 2.98 -1.72
CA VAL A 342 -23.23 3.89 -2.85
C VAL A 342 -24.28 4.98 -2.99
N ASN A 343 -25.58 4.64 -2.85
CA ASN A 343 -26.66 5.60 -2.91
C ASN A 343 -26.68 6.52 -1.66
N ALA A 344 -26.34 5.98 -0.48
CA ALA A 344 -26.25 6.75 0.75
C ALA A 344 -25.18 7.85 0.65
N LEU A 345 -24.03 7.58 0.04
CA LEU A 345 -22.96 8.58 -0.16
C LEU A 345 -23.45 9.85 -0.86
N VAL A 346 -24.36 9.76 -1.82
CA VAL A 346 -24.88 10.94 -2.54
C VAL A 346 -26.14 11.51 -1.90
N ALA A 347 -26.88 10.71 -1.16
CA ALA A 347 -28.12 11.18 -0.50
C ALA A 347 -27.85 12.19 0.63
N HIS A 348 -26.68 12.12 1.25
CA HIS A 348 -26.32 12.90 2.43
C HIS A 348 -25.50 14.17 2.15
N GLY A 349 -25.20 14.51 0.89
CA GLY A 349 -24.50 15.75 0.58
C GLY A 349 -23.63 15.69 -0.68
N ARG A 350 -22.54 16.46 -0.69
CA ARG A 350 -21.53 16.42 -1.73
C ARG A 350 -20.36 15.56 -1.25
N PRO A 351 -20.20 14.35 -1.77
CA PRO A 351 -19.08 13.49 -1.41
C PRO A 351 -17.75 14.18 -1.69
N SER A 352 -16.73 13.87 -0.85
CA SER A 352 -15.36 14.29 -1.12
C SER A 352 -14.83 13.66 -2.43
N PRO A 353 -13.80 14.22 -3.07
CA PRO A 353 -13.19 13.63 -4.27
C PRO A 353 -12.84 12.15 -4.08
N ARG A 354 -12.30 11.80 -2.91
CA ARG A 354 -11.98 10.42 -2.56
C ARG A 354 -13.22 9.52 -2.49
N ALA A 355 -14.29 10.00 -1.85
CA ALA A 355 -15.55 9.24 -1.76
C ALA A 355 -16.22 9.07 -3.14
N LEU A 356 -16.12 10.07 -4.03
CA LEU A 356 -16.56 9.97 -5.41
C LEU A 356 -15.76 8.89 -6.18
N ALA A 357 -14.44 8.88 -6.05
CA ALA A 357 -13.59 7.87 -6.68
C ALA A 357 -13.90 6.46 -6.17
N GLU A 358 -14.12 6.30 -4.86
CA GLU A 358 -14.52 5.04 -4.23
C GLU A 358 -15.87 4.56 -4.75
N ARG A 359 -16.85 5.46 -4.77
CA ARG A 359 -18.17 5.17 -5.33
C ARG A 359 -18.09 4.73 -6.78
N ALA A 360 -17.34 5.45 -7.60
CA ALA A 360 -17.15 5.11 -9.01
C ALA A 360 -16.54 3.72 -9.19
N ALA A 361 -15.52 3.37 -8.41
CA ALA A 361 -14.91 2.05 -8.44
C ALA A 361 -15.92 0.94 -8.09
N ALA A 362 -16.71 1.15 -7.04
CA ALA A 362 -17.76 0.21 -6.62
C ALA A 362 -18.83 0.07 -7.71
N VAL A 363 -19.27 1.17 -8.32
CA VAL A 363 -20.27 1.18 -9.39
C VAL A 363 -19.79 0.43 -10.64
N VAL A 364 -18.49 0.48 -10.96
CA VAL A 364 -17.90 -0.33 -12.06
C VAL A 364 -18.01 -1.83 -11.75
N VAL A 365 -17.77 -2.24 -10.50
CA VAL A 365 -17.93 -3.64 -10.09
C VAL A 365 -19.39 -4.06 -10.17
N LEU A 366 -20.33 -3.22 -9.72
CA LEU A 366 -21.77 -3.47 -9.84
C LEU A 366 -22.20 -3.63 -11.31
N ALA A 367 -21.72 -2.75 -12.20
CA ALA A 367 -21.99 -2.84 -13.64
C ALA A 367 -21.49 -4.15 -14.23
N SER A 368 -20.30 -4.60 -13.83
CA SER A 368 -19.74 -5.88 -14.24
C SER A 368 -20.57 -7.06 -13.75
N ALA A 369 -21.03 -7.02 -12.49
CA ALA A 369 -21.90 -8.06 -11.92
C ALA A 369 -23.25 -8.14 -12.62
N VAL A 370 -23.87 -6.99 -12.95
CA VAL A 370 -25.13 -6.95 -13.73
C VAL A 370 -24.92 -7.48 -15.15
N SER A 371 -23.85 -7.07 -15.83
CA SER A 371 -23.53 -7.55 -17.19
C SER A 371 -23.28 -9.05 -17.24
N ALA A 372 -22.69 -9.62 -16.20
CA ALA A 372 -22.44 -11.07 -16.08
C ALA A 372 -23.67 -11.86 -15.60
N GLY A 373 -24.78 -11.21 -15.27
CA GLY A 373 -25.98 -11.86 -14.73
C GLY A 373 -25.83 -12.34 -13.28
N HIS A 374 -24.81 -11.87 -12.57
CA HIS A 374 -24.56 -12.21 -11.16
C HIS A 374 -25.41 -11.40 -10.18
N ALA A 375 -25.99 -10.28 -10.63
CA ALA A 375 -26.86 -9.43 -9.83
C ALA A 375 -28.00 -8.85 -10.67
N ASP A 376 -29.20 -8.79 -10.09
CA ASP A 376 -30.29 -7.94 -10.55
C ASP A 376 -30.47 -6.80 -9.56
N LEU A 377 -30.08 -5.61 -9.98
CA LEU A 377 -30.07 -4.41 -9.13
C LEU A 377 -31.16 -3.39 -9.51
N GLY A 378 -32.00 -3.74 -10.50
CA GLY A 378 -33.01 -2.81 -11.06
C GLY A 378 -32.40 -1.64 -11.83
N VAL A 379 -31.08 -1.65 -12.09
CA VAL A 379 -30.34 -0.64 -12.86
C VAL A 379 -29.47 -1.37 -13.88
N ASP A 380 -29.46 -0.91 -15.12
CA ASP A 380 -28.65 -1.51 -16.16
C ASP A 380 -27.16 -1.11 -16.08
N ALA A 381 -26.28 -1.95 -16.60
CA ALA A 381 -24.85 -1.74 -16.58
C ALA A 381 -24.41 -0.45 -17.34
N PRO A 382 -24.96 -0.10 -18.52
CA PRO A 382 -24.63 1.17 -19.18
C PRO A 382 -24.91 2.40 -18.32
N THR A 383 -26.03 2.42 -17.58
CA THR A 383 -26.36 3.50 -16.64
C THR A 383 -25.36 3.59 -15.49
N LEU A 384 -24.99 2.44 -14.90
CA LEU A 384 -23.98 2.38 -13.86
C LEU A 384 -22.62 2.89 -14.36
N LEU A 385 -22.17 2.46 -15.54
CA LEU A 385 -20.88 2.91 -16.09
C LEU A 385 -20.87 4.41 -16.45
N ARG A 386 -22.03 4.98 -16.84
CA ARG A 386 -22.15 6.42 -17.03
C ARG A 386 -21.98 7.17 -15.70
N HIS A 387 -22.63 6.74 -14.64
CA HIS A 387 -22.47 7.33 -13.30
C HIS A 387 -21.02 7.22 -12.81
N ALA A 388 -20.37 6.07 -12.95
CA ALA A 388 -18.96 5.91 -12.58
C ALA A 388 -18.05 6.90 -13.32
N ARG A 389 -18.29 7.12 -14.63
CA ARG A 389 -17.54 8.09 -15.42
C ARG A 389 -17.73 9.52 -14.94
N GLU A 390 -18.97 9.89 -14.61
CA GLU A 390 -19.31 11.22 -14.07
C GLU A 390 -18.61 11.45 -12.73
N ASP A 391 -18.61 10.46 -11.85
CA ASP A 391 -17.96 10.52 -10.54
C ASP A 391 -16.46 10.67 -10.63
N TYR A 392 -15.78 9.84 -11.43
CA TYR A 392 -14.34 9.97 -11.64
C TYR A 392 -13.96 11.35 -12.20
N ARG A 393 -14.74 11.87 -13.15
CA ARG A 393 -14.51 13.22 -13.68
C ARG A 393 -14.72 14.30 -12.63
N ALA A 394 -15.75 14.17 -11.79
CA ALA A 394 -16.00 15.09 -10.69
C ALA A 394 -14.90 15.04 -9.63
N ALA A 395 -14.41 13.84 -9.30
CA ALA A 395 -13.27 13.67 -8.41
C ALA A 395 -12.01 14.36 -8.96
N LEU A 396 -11.67 14.15 -10.23
CA LEU A 396 -10.51 14.78 -10.90
C LEU A 396 -10.65 16.29 -11.05
N ALA A 397 -11.87 16.81 -11.22
CA ALA A 397 -12.11 18.25 -11.27
C ALA A 397 -11.84 18.93 -9.92
N ALA A 398 -12.02 18.20 -8.82
CA ALA A 398 -11.76 18.66 -7.46
C ALA A 398 -10.33 18.35 -6.98
N ASP A 399 -9.76 17.22 -7.41
CA ASP A 399 -8.40 16.78 -7.10
C ASP A 399 -7.77 16.13 -8.34
N ALA A 400 -6.99 16.90 -9.09
CA ALA A 400 -6.28 16.43 -10.29
C ALA A 400 -5.17 15.40 -9.98
N GLU A 401 -4.79 15.22 -8.72
CA GLU A 401 -3.81 14.23 -8.27
C GLU A 401 -4.43 12.90 -7.86
N ASP A 402 -5.75 12.75 -7.91
CA ASP A 402 -6.43 11.50 -7.57
C ASP A 402 -6.11 10.37 -8.57
N LEU A 403 -5.12 9.56 -8.22
CA LEU A 403 -4.62 8.45 -9.06
C LEU A 403 -5.66 7.36 -9.29
N ARG A 404 -6.59 7.17 -8.35
CA ARG A 404 -7.68 6.18 -8.48
C ARG A 404 -8.62 6.57 -9.61
N SER A 405 -9.00 7.84 -9.69
CA SER A 405 -9.86 8.34 -10.75
C SER A 405 -9.20 8.31 -12.13
N TRP A 406 -7.90 8.63 -12.22
CA TRP A 406 -7.17 8.46 -13.48
C TRP A 406 -7.17 7.00 -13.96
N ALA A 407 -6.88 6.06 -13.08
CA ALA A 407 -6.87 4.65 -13.41
C ALA A 407 -8.28 4.12 -13.71
N GLY A 408 -9.29 4.56 -12.96
CA GLY A 408 -10.68 4.19 -13.18
C GLY A 408 -11.20 4.61 -14.56
N LEU A 409 -10.95 5.86 -14.96
CA LEU A 409 -11.30 6.33 -16.31
C LEU A 409 -10.54 5.59 -17.40
N ALA A 410 -9.23 5.35 -17.21
CA ALA A 410 -8.45 4.57 -18.16
C ALA A 410 -9.04 3.16 -18.33
N GLY A 411 -9.40 2.49 -17.24
CA GLY A 411 -10.07 1.19 -17.28
C GLY A 411 -11.41 1.22 -18.02
N LEU A 412 -12.25 2.22 -17.74
CA LEU A 412 -13.56 2.38 -18.40
C LEU A 412 -13.44 2.61 -19.91
N TYR A 413 -12.56 3.51 -20.32
CA TYR A 413 -12.39 3.83 -21.75
C TYR A 413 -11.73 2.67 -22.51
N GLY A 414 -10.80 1.97 -21.86
CA GLY A 414 -10.23 0.76 -22.40
C GLY A 414 -11.28 -0.32 -22.61
N ALA A 415 -12.03 -0.67 -21.56
CA ALA A 415 -13.08 -1.71 -21.64
C ALA A 415 -14.16 -1.39 -22.70
N ALA A 416 -14.54 -0.11 -22.82
CA ALA A 416 -15.46 0.35 -23.85
C ALA A 416 -14.82 0.42 -25.25
N ARG A 417 -13.51 0.25 -25.38
CA ARG A 417 -12.73 0.48 -26.59
C ARG A 417 -12.97 1.87 -27.19
N ASP A 418 -13.21 2.86 -26.32
CA ASP A 418 -13.48 4.25 -26.72
C ASP A 418 -12.15 4.96 -27.05
N VAL A 419 -11.71 4.80 -28.28
CA VAL A 419 -10.43 5.34 -28.79
C VAL A 419 -10.39 6.87 -28.69
N ALA A 420 -11.52 7.55 -28.88
CA ALA A 420 -11.58 9.01 -28.85
C ALA A 420 -11.37 9.51 -27.41
N ALA A 421 -12.16 8.98 -26.46
CA ALA A 421 -12.04 9.34 -25.05
C ALA A 421 -10.68 8.94 -24.45
N ALA A 422 -10.12 7.78 -24.84
CA ALA A 422 -8.79 7.35 -24.40
C ALA A 422 -7.68 8.29 -24.92
N ARG A 423 -7.77 8.77 -26.17
CA ARG A 423 -6.81 9.74 -26.70
C ARG A 423 -6.88 11.10 -26.01
N GLU A 424 -8.08 11.54 -25.65
CA GLU A 424 -8.29 12.77 -24.87
C GLU A 424 -7.73 12.65 -23.45
N LEU A 425 -7.95 11.49 -22.79
CA LEU A 425 -7.49 11.24 -21.42
C LEU A 425 -5.97 11.10 -21.32
N LEU A 426 -5.34 10.46 -22.28
CA LEU A 426 -3.97 9.96 -22.20
C LEU A 426 -2.92 11.02 -21.84
N PRO A 427 -2.93 12.25 -22.39
CA PRO A 427 -1.93 13.25 -22.05
C PRO A 427 -1.97 13.62 -20.55
N ALA A 428 -3.16 13.89 -20.01
CA ALA A 428 -3.32 14.27 -18.61
C ALA A 428 -3.03 13.10 -17.65
N ALA A 429 -3.49 11.89 -17.98
CA ALA A 429 -3.20 10.69 -17.19
C ALA A 429 -1.70 10.33 -17.23
N THR A 430 -1.02 10.54 -18.37
CA THR A 430 0.44 10.39 -18.46
C THR A 430 1.15 11.40 -17.58
N GLN A 431 0.71 12.67 -17.56
CA GLN A 431 1.28 13.69 -16.70
C GLN A 431 1.09 13.34 -15.22
N ALA A 432 -0.08 12.81 -14.82
CA ALA A 432 -0.30 12.30 -13.47
C ALA A 432 0.65 11.12 -13.16
N PHE A 433 0.83 10.20 -14.09
CA PHE A 433 1.79 9.11 -13.95
C PHE A 433 3.23 9.62 -13.86
N ASP A 434 3.65 10.60 -14.63
CA ASP A 434 5.01 11.14 -14.60
C ASP A 434 5.34 11.82 -13.25
N ARG A 435 4.31 12.33 -12.53
CA ARG A 435 4.47 12.78 -11.13
C ARG A 435 4.53 11.63 -10.14
N HIS A 436 3.92 10.48 -10.46
CA HIS A 436 3.85 9.27 -9.63
C HIS A 436 4.33 8.03 -10.40
N PRO A 437 5.56 8.01 -10.93
CA PRO A 437 6.01 7.04 -11.93
C PRO A 437 6.13 5.60 -11.38
N ARG A 438 5.92 5.42 -10.09
CA ARG A 438 5.94 4.13 -9.40
C ARG A 438 4.58 3.60 -9.02
N ASN A 439 3.51 4.29 -9.39
CA ASN A 439 2.16 3.78 -9.18
C ASN A 439 1.85 2.66 -10.17
N ALA A 440 1.99 1.41 -9.70
CA ALA A 440 1.79 0.21 -10.51
C ALA A 440 0.35 0.09 -11.03
N ASN A 441 -0.63 0.56 -10.24
CA ASN A 441 -2.04 0.45 -10.60
C ASN A 441 -2.42 1.42 -11.72
N LEU A 442 -1.91 2.65 -11.68
CA LEU A 442 -2.10 3.59 -12.79
C LEU A 442 -1.37 3.09 -14.04
N ALA A 443 -0.14 2.56 -13.90
CA ALA A 443 0.58 1.96 -15.02
C ALA A 443 -0.19 0.78 -15.63
N TYR A 444 -0.75 -0.12 -14.80
CA TYR A 444 -1.63 -1.22 -15.23
C TYR A 444 -2.82 -0.70 -16.05
N ALA A 445 -3.57 0.26 -15.52
CA ALA A 445 -4.76 0.80 -16.18
C ALA A 445 -4.42 1.46 -17.52
N LEU A 446 -3.33 2.23 -17.57
CA LEU A 446 -2.86 2.87 -18.81
C LEU A 446 -2.34 1.85 -19.83
N ALA A 447 -1.62 0.80 -19.40
CA ALA A 447 -1.16 -0.26 -20.28
C ALA A 447 -2.35 -0.96 -20.97
N HIS A 448 -3.37 -1.32 -20.20
CA HIS A 448 -4.58 -1.96 -20.73
C HIS A 448 -5.37 -1.02 -21.65
N MET A 449 -5.60 0.24 -21.24
CA MET A 449 -6.27 1.21 -22.08
C MET A 449 -5.56 1.39 -23.42
N CYS A 450 -4.24 1.60 -23.41
CA CYS A 450 -3.46 1.75 -24.63
C CYS A 450 -3.52 0.51 -25.51
N ALA A 451 -3.47 -0.70 -24.94
CA ALA A 451 -3.58 -1.94 -25.70
C ALA A 451 -4.97 -2.09 -26.36
N GLN A 452 -6.03 -1.84 -25.60
CA GLN A 452 -7.41 -1.96 -26.07
C GLN A 452 -7.76 -0.91 -27.14
N THR A 453 -7.07 0.22 -27.11
CA THR A 453 -7.20 1.29 -28.11
C THR A 453 -6.10 1.24 -29.20
N GLN A 454 -5.36 0.13 -29.28
CA GLN A 454 -4.33 -0.16 -30.30
C GLN A 454 -3.14 0.81 -30.31
N GLN A 455 -2.84 1.42 -29.18
CA GLN A 455 -1.67 2.30 -29.00
C GLN A 455 -0.49 1.48 -28.44
N TRP A 456 0.12 0.64 -29.28
CA TRP A 456 1.03 -0.44 -28.87
C TRP A 456 2.30 0.04 -28.15
N ASP A 457 2.89 1.16 -28.57
CA ASP A 457 4.10 1.70 -27.91
C ASP A 457 3.77 2.28 -26.54
N CYS A 458 2.61 2.93 -26.42
CA CYS A 458 2.06 3.37 -25.15
C CYS A 458 1.83 2.17 -24.22
N ALA A 459 1.18 1.11 -24.69
CA ALA A 459 0.93 -0.10 -23.93
C ALA A 459 2.24 -0.74 -23.42
N ALA A 460 3.26 -0.82 -24.25
CA ALA A 460 4.57 -1.36 -23.87
C ALA A 460 5.27 -0.50 -22.82
N LYS A 461 5.24 0.83 -22.94
CA LYS A 461 5.80 1.77 -21.95
C LYS A 461 5.19 1.53 -20.57
N PHE A 462 3.86 1.50 -20.50
CA PHE A 462 3.18 1.37 -19.21
C PHE A 462 3.20 -0.06 -18.67
N ALA A 463 3.25 -1.10 -19.51
CA ALA A 463 3.43 -2.48 -19.08
C ALA A 463 4.79 -2.67 -18.38
N ALA A 464 5.87 -2.12 -18.94
CA ALA A 464 7.18 -2.13 -18.30
C ALA A 464 7.15 -1.39 -16.95
N ALA A 465 6.50 -0.23 -16.88
CA ALA A 465 6.35 0.49 -15.63
C ALA A 465 5.53 -0.29 -14.59
N TRP A 466 4.44 -0.97 -15.00
CA TRP A 466 3.65 -1.85 -14.14
C TRP A 466 4.50 -3.01 -13.61
N ARG A 467 5.20 -3.76 -14.47
CA ARG A 467 6.11 -4.83 -14.06
C ARG A 467 7.13 -4.37 -13.04
N ASP A 468 7.77 -3.23 -13.33
CA ASP A 468 8.88 -2.71 -12.53
C ASP A 468 8.44 -2.18 -11.16
N ASN A 469 7.18 -1.80 -11.01
CA ASN A 469 6.63 -1.23 -9.78
C ASN A 469 5.54 -2.09 -9.13
N ALA A 470 5.32 -3.31 -9.60
CA ALA A 470 4.35 -4.24 -9.03
C ALA A 470 4.62 -4.46 -7.53
N LEU A 471 3.56 -4.39 -6.72
CA LEU A 471 3.63 -4.55 -5.26
C LEU A 471 3.62 -6.03 -4.83
N THR A 472 3.16 -6.93 -5.69
CA THR A 472 3.09 -8.38 -5.42
C THR A 472 3.73 -9.18 -6.54
N ALA A 473 4.22 -10.38 -6.20
CA ALA A 473 4.77 -11.30 -7.19
C ALA A 473 3.73 -11.69 -8.25
N ALA A 474 2.46 -11.86 -7.87
CA ALA A 474 1.36 -12.14 -8.79
C ALA A 474 1.18 -11.00 -9.80
N SER A 475 1.06 -9.75 -9.34
CA SER A 475 0.95 -8.58 -10.21
C SER A 475 2.14 -8.42 -11.15
N ARG A 476 3.35 -8.74 -10.68
CA ARG A 476 4.55 -8.75 -11.54
C ARG A 476 4.51 -9.83 -12.60
N ALA A 477 4.05 -11.03 -12.25
CA ALA A 477 3.88 -12.13 -13.20
C ALA A 477 2.84 -11.78 -14.28
N ASP A 478 1.72 -11.16 -13.89
CA ASP A 478 0.69 -10.69 -14.81
C ASP A 478 1.24 -9.64 -15.78
N ALA A 479 2.05 -8.69 -15.30
CA ALA A 479 2.68 -7.69 -16.14
C ALA A 479 3.64 -8.33 -17.17
N VAL A 480 4.45 -9.30 -16.76
CA VAL A 480 5.35 -10.06 -17.65
C VAL A 480 4.55 -10.84 -18.71
N ALA A 481 3.47 -11.50 -18.31
CA ALA A 481 2.59 -12.21 -19.24
C ALA A 481 1.94 -11.23 -20.24
N PHE A 482 1.51 -10.07 -19.79
CA PHE A 482 0.94 -9.02 -20.63
C PHE A 482 1.97 -8.51 -21.66
N GLU A 483 3.21 -8.23 -21.25
CA GLU A 483 4.30 -7.83 -22.17
C GLU A 483 4.59 -8.90 -23.23
N ALA A 484 4.59 -10.17 -22.83
CA ALA A 484 4.79 -11.29 -23.76
C ALA A 484 3.65 -11.36 -24.80
N HIS A 485 2.39 -11.18 -24.35
CA HIS A 485 1.24 -11.13 -25.26
C HIS A 485 1.30 -9.94 -26.23
N LEU A 486 1.67 -8.74 -25.74
CA LEU A 486 1.86 -7.56 -26.60
C LEU A 486 2.94 -7.83 -27.67
N SER A 487 4.06 -8.39 -27.28
CA SER A 487 5.17 -8.71 -28.20
C SER A 487 4.75 -9.72 -29.26
N ALA A 488 4.09 -10.81 -28.86
CA ALA A 488 3.58 -11.83 -29.76
C ALA A 488 2.51 -11.27 -30.74
N TYR A 489 1.66 -10.35 -30.26
CA TYR A 489 0.65 -9.70 -31.08
C TYR A 489 1.30 -8.76 -32.12
N ARG A 490 2.28 -7.93 -31.72
CA ARG A 490 3.04 -7.05 -32.62
C ARG A 490 3.78 -7.85 -33.70
N THR A 491 4.38 -8.97 -33.35
CA THR A 491 5.06 -9.87 -34.31
C THR A 491 4.07 -10.43 -35.33
N ARG A 492 2.87 -10.85 -34.88
CA ARG A 492 1.82 -11.33 -35.79
C ARG A 492 1.32 -10.24 -36.74
N LEU A 493 1.13 -9.01 -36.25
CA LEU A 493 0.76 -7.87 -37.08
C LEU A 493 1.82 -7.55 -38.13
N ALA A 494 3.10 -7.57 -37.74
CA ALA A 494 4.22 -7.33 -38.64
C ALA A 494 4.33 -8.43 -39.71
N SER A 495 4.02 -9.69 -39.37
CA SER A 495 4.07 -10.83 -40.30
C SER A 495 2.79 -10.96 -41.17
N ALA A 496 1.66 -10.41 -40.72
CA ALA A 496 0.38 -10.46 -41.42
C ALA A 496 0.18 -9.31 -42.45
N ALA A 497 1.09 -8.36 -42.53
CA ALA A 497 0.98 -7.20 -43.39
C ALA A 497 1.43 -7.51 -44.85
N PRO A 498 0.47 -7.91 -45.74
CA PRO A 498 0.55 -7.44 -47.09
C PRO A 498 -0.07 -6.04 -47.13
N ALA A 499 0.54 -5.15 -47.90
CA ALA A 499 0.11 -3.78 -48.05
C ALA A 499 -1.41 -3.69 -48.32
N GLY A 500 -2.20 -3.16 -47.36
CA GLY A 500 -3.55 -2.68 -47.61
C GLY A 500 -4.73 -3.33 -46.87
N ALA A 501 -4.56 -4.26 -45.91
CA ALA A 501 -5.69 -4.84 -45.17
C ALA A 501 -5.86 -4.24 -43.77
N PRO A 502 -7.11 -3.99 -43.29
CA PRO A 502 -7.35 -3.55 -41.92
C PRO A 502 -7.02 -4.65 -40.90
N PRO A 503 -6.53 -4.31 -39.72
CA PRO A 503 -6.12 -5.30 -38.72
C PRO A 503 -7.32 -6.12 -38.17
N PRO A 504 -7.12 -7.42 -37.87
CA PRO A 504 -8.16 -8.26 -37.28
C PRO A 504 -8.53 -7.80 -35.86
N ALA A 505 -9.81 -7.95 -35.51
CA ALA A 505 -10.31 -7.68 -34.17
C ALA A 505 -9.60 -8.58 -33.14
N ALA A 506 -9.11 -7.99 -32.05
CA ALA A 506 -8.38 -8.72 -31.02
C ALA A 506 -9.35 -9.45 -30.07
N ASP A 507 -9.28 -10.79 -30.06
CA ASP A 507 -9.81 -11.61 -28.97
C ASP A 507 -8.85 -11.50 -27.77
N HIS A 508 -9.19 -10.68 -26.80
CA HIS A 508 -8.48 -10.62 -25.51
C HIS A 508 -9.30 -11.33 -24.44
N PRO A 509 -8.68 -12.19 -23.62
CA PRO A 509 -9.35 -12.69 -22.43
C PRO A 509 -9.68 -11.51 -21.50
N ALA A 510 -10.86 -11.53 -20.91
CA ALA A 510 -11.30 -10.54 -19.94
C ALA A 510 -10.27 -10.47 -18.79
N PRO A 511 -9.95 -9.28 -18.26
CA PRO A 511 -9.05 -9.16 -17.13
C PRO A 511 -9.59 -9.95 -15.94
N ALA A 512 -8.74 -10.79 -15.36
CA ALA A 512 -9.05 -11.44 -14.10
C ALA A 512 -9.27 -10.36 -13.03
N PRO A 513 -10.25 -10.54 -12.12
CA PRO A 513 -10.47 -9.58 -11.05
C PRO A 513 -9.18 -9.45 -10.23
N ALA A 514 -8.78 -8.21 -9.97
CA ALA A 514 -7.59 -7.89 -9.21
C ALA A 514 -7.61 -8.66 -7.88
N SER A 515 -6.63 -9.54 -7.67
CA SER A 515 -6.41 -10.19 -6.39
C SER A 515 -5.97 -9.13 -5.38
N ARG A 516 -6.81 -8.87 -4.41
CA ARG A 516 -6.52 -8.05 -3.22
C ARG A 516 -5.82 -8.86 -2.14
#